data_b1ab58b15f1ad6dc4e7aa7501459480e
#
_entry.id   b1ab58b15f1ad6dc4e7aa7501459480e
#
_cell.length_a   1.000
_cell.length_b   1.000
_cell.length_c   1.000
_cell.angle_alpha   90.00
_cell.angle_beta   90.00
_cell.angle_gamma   90.00
#
_symmetry.space_group_name_H-M   'P 1'
#
loop_
_entity.id
_entity.type
_entity.pdbx_description
1 polymer ?
#
loop_
_entity_poly.entity_id
_entity_poly.type
_entity_poly.pdbx_seq_one_letter_code
_entity_poly.pdbx_strand_id
1 'polypeptide(L)'
;PEKVFCMPDHNTPTHDQDKPIEDPVSKNQVDTLAKNAAEFGLTHYGMMDERNGIIHVVGPERGLTLPGMTIVCGDSHTSTTGIGAVAFGIGTSEVEMVMASQCILQAKPKTMRIRVEGNLGKGVTAKDVAPLSHVESDDQRCDRLFH
;
A
#
# COMPACT_ATOMS: atom_id res chain seq x y z
N PRO A 1 12.54 -13.50 -5.63
CA PRO A 1 11.93 -12.79 -6.76
C PRO A 1 10.42 -13.01 -6.83
N GLU A 2 9.95 -14.26 -6.70
CA GLU A 2 8.54 -14.65 -6.89
C GLU A 2 7.53 -13.96 -5.95
N LYS A 3 7.98 -13.39 -4.85
CA LYS A 3 7.14 -12.72 -3.83
C LYS A 3 7.22 -11.20 -3.89
N VAL A 4 7.91 -10.66 -4.90
CA VAL A 4 8.10 -9.21 -5.05
C VAL A 4 7.44 -8.75 -6.34
N PHE A 5 6.55 -7.77 -6.22
CA PHE A 5 5.85 -7.15 -7.33
C PHE A 5 6.17 -5.66 -7.35
N CYS A 6 6.48 -5.15 -8.51
CA CYS A 6 6.82 -3.74 -8.72
C CYS A 6 5.82 -3.10 -9.69
N MET A 7 5.29 -1.95 -9.32
CA MET A 7 4.40 -1.14 -10.14
C MET A 7 4.74 0.35 -9.99
N PRO A 8 4.86 1.10 -11.08
CA PRO A 8 5.04 2.54 -11.02
C PRO A 8 3.66 3.22 -10.90
N ASP A 9 3.05 3.20 -9.72
CA ASP A 9 1.77 3.86 -9.44
C ASP A 9 1.93 5.29 -8.90
N HIS A 10 3.13 5.63 -8.44
CA HIS A 10 3.53 6.99 -8.07
C HIS A 10 4.40 7.60 -9.17
N ASN A 11 4.36 8.94 -9.30
CA ASN A 11 5.15 9.69 -10.28
C ASN A 11 4.88 9.31 -11.75
N THR A 12 3.72 8.77 -12.02
CA THR A 12 3.26 8.45 -13.36
C THR A 12 2.12 9.37 -13.76
N PRO A 13 2.03 9.79 -15.03
CA PRO A 13 0.90 10.57 -15.50
C PRO A 13 -0.39 9.74 -15.46
N THR A 14 -1.50 10.40 -15.14
CA THR A 14 -2.84 9.79 -15.16
C THR A 14 -3.48 9.78 -16.54
N HIS A 15 -2.93 10.61 -17.45
CA HIS A 15 -3.35 10.71 -18.83
C HIS A 15 -2.13 10.55 -19.75
N ASP A 16 -2.36 10.16 -21.00
CA ASP A 16 -1.31 10.10 -22.02
C ASP A 16 -0.07 9.28 -21.57
N GLN A 17 -0.29 8.14 -20.96
CA GLN A 17 0.79 7.28 -20.42
C GLN A 17 1.73 6.73 -21.52
N ASP A 18 1.31 6.83 -22.77
CA ASP A 18 2.10 6.54 -23.97
C ASP A 18 3.14 7.64 -24.28
N LYS A 19 2.99 8.81 -23.66
CA LYS A 19 3.94 9.92 -23.81
C LYS A 19 5.05 9.86 -22.75
N PRO A 20 6.22 10.45 -23.05
CA PRO A 20 7.30 10.55 -22.06
C PRO A 20 6.87 11.33 -20.82
N ILE A 21 7.33 10.89 -19.64
CA ILE A 21 7.15 11.63 -18.39
C ILE A 21 7.96 12.94 -18.50
N GLU A 22 7.30 14.09 -18.39
CA GLU A 22 7.90 15.40 -18.56
C GLU A 22 8.83 15.77 -17.40
N ASP A 23 8.44 15.45 -16.15
CA ASP A 23 9.27 15.72 -14.99
C ASP A 23 10.47 14.78 -14.93
N PRO A 24 11.71 15.30 -14.99
CA PRO A 24 12.91 14.47 -15.05
C PRO A 24 13.13 13.65 -13.77
N VAL A 25 12.68 14.14 -12.61
CA VAL A 25 12.81 13.42 -11.34
C VAL A 25 11.88 12.21 -11.33
N SER A 26 10.63 12.40 -11.67
CA SER A 26 9.62 11.33 -11.77
C SER A 26 10.04 10.31 -12.83
N LYS A 27 10.51 10.76 -13.99
CA LYS A 27 11.04 9.89 -15.04
C LYS A 27 12.18 9.03 -14.54
N ASN A 28 13.17 9.62 -13.87
CA ASN A 28 14.32 8.89 -13.36
C ASN A 28 13.91 7.82 -12.32
N GLN A 29 12.91 8.11 -11.48
CA GLN A 29 12.42 7.15 -10.49
C GLN A 29 11.73 5.96 -11.16
N VAL A 30 10.87 6.19 -12.16
CA VAL A 30 10.16 5.14 -12.89
C VAL A 30 11.15 4.30 -13.70
N ASP A 31 12.09 4.93 -14.42
CA ASP A 31 13.12 4.25 -15.19
C ASP A 31 14.04 3.40 -14.28
N THR A 32 14.40 3.93 -13.10
CA THR A 32 15.22 3.21 -12.13
C THR A 32 14.49 1.98 -11.57
N LEU A 33 13.19 2.11 -11.26
CA LEU A 33 12.38 0.98 -10.83
C LEU A 33 12.39 -0.12 -11.90
N ALA A 34 12.13 0.24 -13.15
CA ALA A 34 12.10 -0.72 -14.25
C ALA A 34 13.46 -1.42 -14.45
N LYS A 35 14.56 -0.64 -14.40
CA LYS A 35 15.93 -1.16 -14.50
C LYS A 35 16.24 -2.15 -13.36
N ASN A 36 15.97 -1.76 -12.13
CA ASN A 36 16.23 -2.61 -10.97
C ASN A 36 15.38 -3.88 -10.99
N ALA A 37 14.10 -3.76 -11.35
CA ALA A 37 13.24 -4.92 -11.47
C ALA A 37 13.77 -5.93 -12.51
N ALA A 38 14.26 -5.44 -13.64
CA ALA A 38 14.87 -6.29 -14.67
C ALA A 38 16.19 -6.93 -14.20
N GLU A 39 17.04 -6.14 -13.52
CA GLU A 39 18.35 -6.62 -13.01
C GLU A 39 18.17 -7.75 -11.99
N PHE A 40 17.19 -7.64 -11.09
CA PHE A 40 16.93 -8.62 -10.04
C PHE A 40 15.89 -9.69 -10.43
N GLY A 41 15.38 -9.67 -11.66
CA GLY A 41 14.38 -10.63 -12.15
C GLY A 41 13.04 -10.56 -11.39
N LEU A 42 12.63 -9.35 -10.99
CA LEU A 42 11.39 -9.13 -10.26
C LEU A 42 10.20 -8.98 -11.23
N THR A 43 9.02 -9.34 -10.77
CA THR A 43 7.79 -9.10 -11.53
C THR A 43 7.49 -7.61 -11.55
N HIS A 44 7.49 -7.01 -12.75
CA HIS A 44 7.26 -5.59 -12.94
C HIS A 44 6.14 -5.37 -13.96
N TYR A 45 5.10 -4.67 -13.55
CA TYR A 45 4.02 -4.20 -14.41
C TYR A 45 4.22 -2.72 -14.69
N GLY A 46 4.93 -2.42 -15.79
CA GLY A 46 5.27 -1.04 -16.19
C GLY A 46 4.07 -0.23 -16.67
N MET A 47 4.27 1.07 -16.93
CA MET A 47 3.19 2.00 -17.29
C MET A 47 2.31 1.53 -18.46
N MET A 48 2.87 0.84 -19.45
CA MET A 48 2.14 0.34 -20.62
C MET A 48 1.61 -1.10 -20.46
N ASP A 49 1.81 -1.71 -19.31
CA ASP A 49 1.28 -3.03 -19.02
C ASP A 49 -0.20 -2.90 -18.61
N GLU A 50 -1.09 -3.65 -19.23
CA GLU A 50 -2.53 -3.66 -18.90
C GLU A 50 -2.83 -4.08 -17.44
N ARG A 51 -1.83 -4.66 -16.77
CA ARG A 51 -1.90 -5.06 -15.36
C ARG A 51 -1.40 -3.97 -14.42
N ASN A 52 -0.88 -2.87 -14.96
CA ASN A 52 -0.42 -1.75 -14.14
C ASN A 52 -1.60 -1.02 -13.50
N GLY A 53 -1.38 -0.49 -12.33
CA GLY A 53 -2.35 0.32 -11.58
C GLY A 53 -1.88 0.55 -10.15
N ILE A 54 -2.75 1.07 -9.32
CA ILE A 54 -2.46 1.26 -7.89
C ILE A 54 -2.24 -0.11 -7.25
N ILE A 55 -1.05 -0.36 -6.71
CA ILE A 55 -0.67 -1.67 -6.16
C ILE A 55 -1.67 -2.18 -5.11
N HIS A 56 -2.23 -1.29 -4.31
CA HIS A 56 -3.20 -1.64 -3.26
C HIS A 56 -4.58 -2.04 -3.79
N VAL A 57 -4.88 -1.75 -5.05
CA VAL A 57 -6.09 -2.18 -5.76
C VAL A 57 -5.78 -3.43 -6.59
N VAL A 58 -4.73 -3.36 -7.38
CA VAL A 58 -4.31 -4.46 -8.26
C VAL A 58 -3.94 -5.72 -7.48
N GLY A 59 -3.29 -5.55 -6.33
CA GLY A 59 -2.90 -6.67 -5.47
C GLY A 59 -4.06 -7.62 -5.14
N PRO A 60 -5.13 -7.16 -4.49
CA PRO A 60 -6.28 -8.00 -4.20
C PRO A 60 -7.10 -8.40 -5.44
N GLU A 61 -7.30 -7.49 -6.40
CA GLU A 61 -8.10 -7.79 -7.60
C GLU A 61 -7.48 -8.88 -8.49
N ARG A 62 -6.16 -8.93 -8.55
CA ARG A 62 -5.40 -9.93 -9.32
C ARG A 62 -4.99 -11.15 -8.51
N GLY A 63 -5.35 -11.20 -7.23
CA GLY A 63 -4.97 -12.31 -6.35
C GLY A 63 -3.48 -12.37 -6.03
N LEU A 64 -2.77 -11.23 -6.13
CA LEU A 64 -1.36 -11.13 -5.70
C LEU A 64 -1.27 -11.07 -4.18
N THR A 65 -2.28 -10.49 -3.54
CA THR A 65 -2.42 -10.41 -2.09
C THR A 65 -3.63 -11.22 -1.66
N LEU A 66 -3.41 -12.21 -0.79
CA LEU A 66 -4.42 -13.17 -0.39
C LEU A 66 -4.60 -13.18 1.12
N PRO A 67 -5.76 -13.59 1.63
CA PRO A 67 -5.97 -13.81 3.06
C PRO A 67 -4.90 -14.74 3.67
N GLY A 68 -4.41 -14.39 4.85
CA GLY A 68 -3.38 -15.15 5.56
C GLY A 68 -1.94 -14.76 5.19
N MET A 69 -1.74 -13.89 4.20
CA MET A 69 -0.41 -13.39 3.86
C MET A 69 0.04 -12.28 4.82
N THR A 70 1.37 -12.12 4.95
CA THR A 70 2.00 -10.91 5.47
C THR A 70 2.53 -10.10 4.29
N ILE A 71 2.12 -8.84 4.21
CA ILE A 71 2.41 -7.96 3.09
C ILE A 71 3.11 -6.71 3.60
N VAL A 72 4.17 -6.30 2.93
CA VAL A 72 4.88 -5.04 3.19
C VAL A 72 5.07 -4.26 1.91
N CYS A 73 4.97 -2.95 1.99
CA CYS A 73 5.20 -2.04 0.88
C CYS A 73 5.72 -0.71 1.41
N GLY A 74 6.45 0.01 0.59
CA GLY A 74 6.98 1.34 0.93
C GLY A 74 5.96 2.48 0.99
N ASP A 75 4.67 2.16 0.99
CA ASP A 75 3.56 3.10 0.99
C ASP A 75 2.73 2.95 2.27
N SER A 76 2.34 4.08 2.86
CA SER A 76 1.49 4.12 4.06
C SER A 76 0.08 3.55 3.85
N HIS A 77 -0.42 3.50 2.61
CA HIS A 77 -1.72 2.92 2.27
C HIS A 77 -1.70 1.38 2.16
N THR A 78 -0.58 0.74 2.46
CA THR A 78 -0.44 -0.73 2.39
C THR A 78 -1.46 -1.47 3.23
N SER A 79 -1.94 -0.88 4.33
CA SER A 79 -3.00 -1.45 5.16
C SER A 79 -4.30 -1.73 4.39
N THR A 80 -4.56 -1.05 3.28
CA THR A 80 -5.74 -1.26 2.44
C THR A 80 -5.72 -2.58 1.68
N THR A 81 -4.54 -3.16 1.45
CA THR A 81 -4.40 -4.49 0.82
C THR A 81 -4.71 -5.64 1.76
N GLY A 82 -4.99 -5.34 3.02
CA GLY A 82 -5.15 -6.29 4.08
C GLY A 82 -6.51 -7.00 4.16
N ILE A 83 -7.13 -7.38 3.05
CA ILE A 83 -8.37 -8.18 3.06
C ILE A 83 -8.05 -9.58 3.60
N GLY A 84 -8.09 -9.73 4.92
CA GLY A 84 -7.72 -10.97 5.61
C GLY A 84 -6.21 -11.26 5.64
N ALA A 85 -5.38 -10.31 5.22
CA ALA A 85 -3.92 -10.32 5.31
C ALA A 85 -3.43 -9.38 6.43
N VAL A 86 -2.20 -9.53 6.86
CA VAL A 86 -1.51 -8.57 7.73
C VAL A 86 -0.61 -7.72 6.85
N ALA A 87 -0.94 -6.43 6.73
CA ALA A 87 -0.26 -5.52 5.80
C ALA A 87 0.33 -4.31 6.51
N PHE A 88 1.62 -4.03 6.23
CA PHE A 88 2.38 -2.94 6.84
C PHE A 88 2.97 -2.01 5.77
N GLY A 89 2.71 -0.70 5.92
CA GLY A 89 3.51 0.34 5.27
C GLY A 89 4.83 0.49 6.02
N ILE A 90 5.95 0.40 5.32
CA ILE A 90 7.30 0.44 5.89
C ILE A 90 8.18 1.46 5.17
N GLY A 91 9.24 1.91 5.81
CA GLY A 91 10.20 2.82 5.21
C GLY A 91 11.05 2.14 4.13
N THR A 92 11.66 2.95 3.25
CA THR A 92 12.50 2.43 2.15
C THR A 92 13.66 1.57 2.62
N SER A 93 14.31 1.93 3.72
CA SER A 93 15.40 1.12 4.33
C SER A 93 14.88 -0.21 4.87
N GLU A 94 13.65 -0.24 5.37
CA GLU A 94 13.02 -1.48 5.81
C GLU A 94 12.62 -2.36 4.62
N VAL A 95 12.19 -1.75 3.50
CA VAL A 95 11.93 -2.48 2.24
C VAL A 95 13.21 -3.20 1.79
N GLU A 96 14.36 -2.51 1.79
CA GLU A 96 15.65 -3.10 1.46
C GLU A 96 15.96 -4.31 2.36
N MET A 97 15.80 -4.14 3.67
CA MET A 97 16.02 -5.21 4.64
C MET A 97 15.10 -6.42 4.39
N VAL A 98 13.81 -6.17 4.12
CA VAL A 98 12.86 -7.24 3.84
C VAL A 98 13.17 -7.94 2.52
N MET A 99 13.57 -7.22 1.49
CA MET A 99 13.97 -7.82 0.22
C MET A 99 15.18 -8.73 0.39
N ALA A 100 16.13 -8.36 1.25
CA ALA A 100 17.33 -9.14 1.51
C ALA A 100 17.10 -10.34 2.45
N SER A 101 16.33 -10.14 3.52
CA SER A 101 16.20 -11.11 4.62
C SER A 101 14.84 -11.81 4.70
N GLN A 102 13.82 -11.27 4.05
CA GLN A 102 12.41 -11.63 4.19
C GLN A 102 11.88 -11.52 5.64
N CYS A 103 12.52 -10.67 6.44
CA CYS A 103 12.16 -10.43 7.82
C CYS A 103 11.96 -8.94 8.08
N ILE A 104 11.03 -8.63 8.99
CA ILE A 104 10.81 -7.28 9.50
C ILE A 104 10.70 -7.34 11.02
N LEU A 105 11.32 -6.36 11.70
CA LEU A 105 11.15 -6.16 13.12
C LEU A 105 9.95 -5.26 13.36
N GLN A 106 8.92 -5.80 14.00
CA GLN A 106 7.74 -5.03 14.39
C GLN A 106 7.46 -5.25 15.88
N ALA A 107 7.24 -4.15 16.61
CA ALA A 107 6.67 -4.24 17.94
C ALA A 107 5.25 -4.81 17.82
N LYS A 108 4.87 -5.68 18.77
CA LYS A 108 3.51 -6.20 18.79
C LYS A 108 2.52 -5.03 18.98
N PRO A 109 1.67 -4.74 17.99
CA PRO A 109 0.71 -3.65 18.11
C PRO A 109 -0.34 -3.97 19.16
N LYS A 110 -0.84 -2.93 19.82
CA LYS A 110 -2.03 -3.04 20.66
C LYS A 110 -3.24 -3.27 19.77
N THR A 111 -4.23 -3.99 20.27
CA THR A 111 -5.50 -4.20 19.55
C THR A 111 -6.45 -3.06 19.90
N MET A 112 -7.00 -2.40 18.87
CA MET A 112 -8.06 -1.41 19.02
C MET A 112 -9.33 -1.94 18.34
N ARG A 113 -10.47 -1.83 19.01
CA ARG A 113 -11.77 -2.12 18.43
C ARG A 113 -12.52 -0.83 18.17
N ILE A 114 -12.80 -0.54 16.89
CA ILE A 114 -13.71 0.54 16.50
C ILE A 114 -15.05 -0.11 16.18
N ARG A 115 -16.10 0.33 16.87
CA ARG A 115 -17.47 -0.16 16.68
C ARG A 115 -18.32 0.97 16.14
N VAL A 116 -18.79 0.82 14.92
CA VAL A 116 -19.72 1.76 14.28
C VAL A 116 -21.13 1.23 14.49
N GLU A 117 -21.98 1.99 15.18
CA GLU A 117 -23.36 1.59 15.47
C GLU A 117 -24.35 2.48 14.69
N GLY A 118 -25.45 1.86 14.27
CA GLY A 118 -26.49 2.54 13.51
C GLY A 118 -26.39 2.33 12.00
N ASN A 119 -27.13 3.14 11.26
CA ASN A 119 -27.15 3.11 9.80
C ASN A 119 -26.52 4.38 9.24
N LEU A 120 -25.83 4.24 8.13
CA LEU A 120 -25.29 5.39 7.39
C LEU A 120 -26.46 6.25 6.87
N GLY A 121 -26.34 7.55 7.03
CA GLY A 121 -27.29 8.51 6.46
C GLY A 121 -27.29 8.48 4.93
N LYS A 122 -28.32 9.02 4.31
CA LYS A 122 -28.40 9.10 2.84
C LYS A 122 -27.23 9.91 2.29
N GLY A 123 -26.48 9.31 1.37
CA GLY A 123 -25.31 9.93 0.74
C GLY A 123 -24.01 9.78 1.51
N VAL A 124 -24.01 9.16 2.71
CA VAL A 124 -22.82 8.86 3.49
C VAL A 124 -22.25 7.50 3.06
N THR A 125 -20.97 7.46 2.79
CA THR A 125 -20.22 6.25 2.36
C THR A 125 -19.28 5.77 3.48
N ALA A 126 -18.73 4.57 3.33
CA ALA A 126 -17.71 4.06 4.23
C ALA A 126 -16.46 4.95 4.28
N LYS A 127 -16.16 5.65 3.19
CA LYS A 127 -15.05 6.60 3.11
C LYS A 127 -15.26 7.82 4.02
N ASP A 128 -16.49 8.24 4.23
CA ASP A 128 -16.81 9.37 5.11
C ASP A 128 -16.67 8.98 6.60
N VAL A 129 -16.88 7.71 6.92
CA VAL A 129 -16.73 7.18 8.28
C VAL A 129 -15.27 6.98 8.68
N ALA A 130 -14.41 6.55 7.75
CA ALA A 130 -13.02 6.24 8.05
C ALA A 130 -12.22 7.42 8.62
N PRO A 131 -12.28 8.67 8.08
CA PRO A 131 -11.61 9.81 8.67
C PRO A 131 -12.11 10.17 10.07
N LEU A 132 -13.40 10.00 10.35
CA LEU A 132 -13.97 10.28 11.67
C LEU A 132 -13.39 9.37 12.75
N SER A 133 -13.14 8.10 12.42
CA SER A 133 -12.52 7.16 13.35
C SER A 133 -11.07 7.56 13.68
N HIS A 134 -10.36 8.22 12.76
CA HIS A 134 -9.01 8.76 13.02
C HIS A 134 -9.06 10.02 13.90
N VAL A 135 -9.99 10.93 13.66
CA VAL A 135 -10.13 12.17 14.45
C VAL A 135 -10.48 11.84 15.91
N GLU A 136 -11.38 10.89 16.13
CA GLU A 136 -11.75 10.48 17.50
C GLU A 136 -10.64 9.67 18.20
N SER A 137 -9.74 9.03 17.46
CA SER A 137 -8.61 8.30 18.03
C SER A 137 -7.43 9.19 18.41
N ASP A 138 -7.30 10.36 17.80
CA ASP A 138 -6.22 11.32 18.07
C ASP A 138 -6.53 12.19 19.31
N ASP A 139 -7.79 12.27 19.73
CA ASP A 139 -8.15 12.92 20.99
C ASP A 139 -7.77 12.00 22.17
N GLN A 140 -7.04 12.53 23.17
CA GLN A 140 -6.48 11.85 24.36
C GLN A 140 -7.45 10.89 25.12
N ARG A 141 -8.64 10.66 24.60
CA ARG A 141 -9.63 9.70 25.09
C ARG A 141 -9.28 8.24 24.78
N CYS A 142 -8.47 7.97 23.75
CA CYS A 142 -8.09 6.59 23.44
C CYS A 142 -7.26 5.94 24.55
N ASP A 143 -6.45 6.70 25.27
CA ASP A 143 -5.67 6.19 26.41
C ASP A 143 -6.51 5.78 27.61
N ARG A 144 -7.76 6.25 27.71
CA ARG A 144 -8.66 5.90 28.83
C ARG A 144 -9.58 4.71 28.58
N LEU A 145 -9.70 4.27 27.35
CA LEU A 145 -10.59 3.15 26.99
C LEU A 145 -9.89 1.78 26.99
N PHE A 146 -8.58 1.73 27.23
CA PHE A 146 -7.75 0.55 27.12
C PHE A 146 -7.02 0.14 28.42
N HIS A 147 -7.58 0.46 29.57
CA HIS A 147 -7.14 -0.09 30.86
C HIS A 147 -8.06 -1.21 31.33
#